data_3d1e0a1fa757112b29df38eec6cb7a5e
#
_entry.id   3d1e0a1fa757112b29df38eec6cb7a5e
#
_cell.length_a   1.000
_cell.length_b   1.000
_cell.length_c   1.000
_cell.angle_alpha   90.00
_cell.angle_beta   90.00
_cell.angle_gamma   90.00
#
_symmetry.space_group_name_H-M   'P 1'
#
loop_
_entity.id
_entity.type
_entity.pdbx_description
1 polymer ?
#
loop_
_entity_poly.entity_id
_entity_poly.type
_entity_poly.pdbx_seq_one_letter_code
_entity_poly.pdbx_strand_id
1 'polypeptide(L)'
;QDTSSAASDVYKRQELQNENNVMFISAERFMYHFIKSIKKNDMVNFKDFFRKSSIFIIDDIQFISGKESLQEEFFHTFNSLMDKGSQIIISADRAPTKLDRVQDRIKSRLGGGLVVDIEAPDLDLKIKIIKKKIEEIQNQFKENISLNDEVINFIASESKTNIRELIGVLNRVIAFSRVHNKSLTVSDCKNILKDVFNQIRVITVDKIQNVVSNFFNIALSDMLSQRRSRPLARPRQIAMYLSKKMTSRSLPEIGRRFANRDHTTVIHAVKTITRLSEQDDEMKKNINQIKGLLQEQS
;
A
#
# COMPACT_ATOMS: atom_id res chain seq x y z
N GLN A 1 14.38 9.15 2.11
CA GLN A 1 15.26 7.97 2.07
C GLN A 1 14.78 6.92 3.06
N ASP A 2 14.36 5.78 2.54
CA ASP A 2 13.97 4.60 3.30
C ASP A 2 15.21 3.92 3.91
N THR A 3 15.67 4.41 5.06
CA THR A 3 16.85 3.85 5.74
C THR A 3 16.52 2.70 6.71
N SER A 4 15.25 2.46 7.01
CA SER A 4 14.82 1.52 8.06
C SER A 4 14.65 0.07 7.57
N SER A 5 14.14 -0.14 6.37
CA SER A 5 14.09 -1.46 5.72
C SER A 5 15.48 -1.89 5.28
N ALA A 6 16.27 -0.95 4.74
CA ALA A 6 17.62 -1.19 4.26
C ALA A 6 18.61 -1.64 5.36
N ALA A 7 18.48 -1.16 6.60
CA ALA A 7 19.39 -1.52 7.67
C ALA A 7 19.15 -2.95 8.19
N SER A 8 17.90 -3.37 8.36
CA SER A 8 17.56 -4.77 8.73
C SER A 8 17.97 -5.75 7.64
N ASP A 9 17.79 -5.34 6.36
CA ASP A 9 18.20 -6.15 5.22
C ASP A 9 19.73 -6.19 5.04
N VAL A 10 20.44 -5.13 5.41
CA VAL A 10 21.92 -5.09 5.40
C VAL A 10 22.51 -6.02 6.48
N TYR A 11 21.91 -6.10 7.67
CA TYR A 11 22.38 -7.01 8.73
C TYR A 11 22.19 -8.47 8.35
N LYS A 12 21.03 -8.85 7.84
CA LYS A 12 20.81 -10.22 7.30
C LYS A 12 21.70 -10.53 6.10
N ARG A 13 22.05 -9.54 5.28
CA ARG A 13 23.02 -9.69 4.21
C ARG A 13 24.43 -10.04 4.73
N GLN A 14 24.88 -9.42 5.80
CA GLN A 14 26.23 -9.63 6.31
C GLN A 14 26.40 -11.01 6.95
N GLU A 15 25.39 -11.55 7.62
CA GLU A 15 25.45 -12.91 8.18
C GLU A 15 25.42 -14.00 7.08
N LEU A 16 24.73 -13.77 5.97
CA LEU A 16 24.62 -14.74 4.87
C LEU A 16 25.76 -14.58 3.81
N GLN A 17 26.48 -13.48 3.77
CA GLN A 17 27.53 -13.23 2.79
C GLN A 17 28.82 -14.05 3.01
N ASN A 18 29.01 -14.61 4.19
CA ASN A 18 30.30 -15.28 4.51
C ASN A 18 30.42 -16.73 4.01
N GLU A 19 29.33 -17.39 3.58
CA GLU A 19 29.40 -18.77 3.10
C GLU A 19 28.62 -19.07 1.81
N ASN A 20 27.69 -18.21 1.37
CA ASN A 20 26.89 -18.41 0.17
C ASN A 20 26.85 -17.14 -0.70
N ASN A 21 26.96 -17.34 -2.02
CA ASN A 21 26.79 -16.24 -2.98
C ASN A 21 25.32 -15.77 -3.03
N VAL A 22 24.93 -14.86 -2.12
CA VAL A 22 23.58 -14.33 -1.96
C VAL A 22 23.41 -13.09 -2.82
N MET A 23 22.42 -13.11 -3.71
CA MET A 23 21.99 -11.96 -4.51
C MET A 23 20.63 -11.46 -4.02
N PHE A 24 20.59 -10.24 -3.48
CA PHE A 24 19.34 -9.54 -3.16
C PHE A 24 19.16 -8.34 -4.09
N ILE A 25 18.01 -8.24 -4.77
CA ILE A 25 17.70 -7.16 -5.69
C ILE A 25 16.21 -6.88 -5.74
N SER A 26 15.80 -5.62 -5.95
CA SER A 26 14.42 -5.32 -6.32
C SER A 26 14.17 -5.54 -7.81
N ALA A 27 12.93 -5.87 -8.19
CA ALA A 27 12.58 -6.03 -9.61
C ALA A 27 12.84 -4.75 -10.44
N GLU A 28 12.76 -3.56 -9.83
CA GLU A 28 13.13 -2.31 -10.48
C GLU A 28 14.63 -2.22 -10.78
N ARG A 29 15.48 -2.61 -9.82
CA ARG A 29 16.94 -2.64 -10.05
C ARG A 29 17.32 -3.72 -11.06
N PHE A 30 16.66 -4.88 -11.04
CA PHE A 30 16.83 -5.91 -12.05
C PHE A 30 16.51 -5.35 -13.44
N MET A 31 15.40 -4.64 -13.59
CA MET A 31 15.03 -3.93 -14.82
C MET A 31 16.08 -2.89 -15.23
N TYR A 32 16.57 -2.10 -14.29
CA TYR A 32 17.62 -1.11 -14.59
C TYR A 32 18.88 -1.78 -15.16
N HIS A 33 19.34 -2.86 -14.54
CA HIS A 33 20.50 -3.62 -15.02
C HIS A 33 20.24 -4.23 -16.41
N PHE A 34 19.05 -4.76 -16.64
CA PHE A 34 18.64 -5.30 -17.94
C PHE A 34 18.68 -4.25 -19.05
N ILE A 35 18.06 -3.08 -18.83
CA ILE A 35 18.06 -1.98 -19.80
C ILE A 35 19.50 -1.48 -20.06
N LYS A 36 20.30 -1.35 -19.02
CA LYS A 36 21.70 -0.93 -19.12
C LYS A 36 22.52 -1.92 -19.96
N SER A 37 22.29 -3.22 -19.79
CA SER A 37 23.00 -4.26 -20.53
C SER A 37 22.61 -4.29 -22.00
N ILE A 38 21.33 -4.07 -22.33
CA ILE A 38 20.88 -3.90 -23.72
C ILE A 38 21.57 -2.70 -24.38
N LYS A 39 21.54 -1.55 -23.71
CA LYS A 39 22.17 -0.32 -24.23
C LYS A 39 23.68 -0.45 -24.45
N LYS A 40 24.34 -1.28 -23.65
CA LYS A 40 25.79 -1.54 -23.75
C LYS A 40 26.14 -2.75 -24.60
N ASN A 41 25.15 -3.45 -25.12
CA ASN A 41 25.30 -4.72 -25.83
C ASN A 41 26.04 -5.79 -25.01
N ASP A 42 25.78 -5.82 -23.70
CA ASP A 42 26.54 -6.60 -22.70
C ASP A 42 25.61 -7.57 -21.94
N MET A 43 24.80 -8.32 -22.67
CA MET A 43 23.85 -9.28 -22.10
C MET A 43 24.53 -10.51 -21.50
N VAL A 44 25.75 -10.83 -21.94
CA VAL A 44 26.49 -11.99 -21.43
C VAL A 44 26.86 -11.75 -19.96
N ASN A 45 27.48 -10.60 -19.65
CA ASN A 45 27.84 -10.24 -18.28
C ASN A 45 26.61 -10.10 -17.37
N PHE A 46 25.50 -9.56 -17.90
CA PHE A 46 24.23 -9.50 -17.16
C PHE A 46 23.76 -10.91 -16.73
N LYS A 47 23.70 -11.83 -17.66
CA LYS A 47 23.29 -13.22 -17.40
C LYS A 47 24.20 -13.90 -16.39
N ASP A 48 25.51 -13.77 -16.58
CA ASP A 48 26.50 -14.35 -15.70
C ASP A 48 26.41 -13.78 -14.27
N PHE A 49 26.16 -12.49 -14.15
CA PHE A 49 26.02 -11.82 -12.84
C PHE A 49 24.85 -12.37 -12.03
N PHE A 50 23.67 -12.48 -12.66
CA PHE A 50 22.46 -12.92 -11.93
C PHE A 50 22.37 -14.44 -11.76
N ARG A 51 22.92 -15.22 -12.69
CA ARG A 51 22.80 -16.68 -12.70
C ARG A 51 23.86 -17.41 -11.86
N LYS A 52 24.78 -16.69 -11.20
CA LYS A 52 25.83 -17.30 -10.35
C LYS A 52 25.42 -17.50 -8.90
N SER A 53 24.36 -16.87 -8.42
CA SER A 53 23.97 -16.89 -7.03
C SER A 53 23.46 -18.25 -6.57
N SER A 54 23.86 -18.64 -5.36
CA SER A 54 23.30 -19.82 -4.67
C SER A 54 21.95 -19.51 -4.03
N ILE A 55 21.75 -18.24 -3.59
CA ILE A 55 20.49 -17.73 -3.08
C ILE A 55 20.17 -16.46 -3.88
N PHE A 56 19.01 -16.45 -4.55
CA PHE A 56 18.52 -15.31 -5.32
C PHE A 56 17.23 -14.78 -4.68
N ILE A 57 17.28 -13.54 -4.21
CA ILE A 57 16.15 -12.88 -3.58
C ILE A 57 15.74 -11.69 -4.46
N ILE A 58 14.50 -11.70 -4.96
CA ILE A 58 13.94 -10.59 -5.72
C ILE A 58 12.73 -10.01 -5.02
N ASP A 59 12.76 -8.71 -4.77
CA ASP A 59 11.73 -7.97 -4.08
C ASP A 59 10.80 -7.26 -5.07
N ASP A 60 9.51 -7.23 -4.73
CA ASP A 60 8.48 -6.51 -5.48
C ASP A 60 8.35 -6.94 -6.95
N ILE A 61 8.17 -8.24 -7.19
CA ILE A 61 8.09 -8.82 -8.54
C ILE A 61 7.00 -8.20 -9.42
N GLN A 62 5.95 -7.60 -8.86
CA GLN A 62 4.89 -6.92 -9.62
C GLN A 62 5.41 -5.81 -10.54
N PHE A 63 6.60 -5.26 -10.31
CA PHE A 63 7.21 -4.26 -11.17
C PHE A 63 7.64 -4.76 -12.56
N ILE A 64 7.67 -6.09 -12.81
CA ILE A 64 7.86 -6.63 -14.16
C ILE A 64 6.57 -6.60 -15.00
N SER A 65 5.41 -6.30 -14.41
CA SER A 65 4.11 -6.28 -15.07
C SER A 65 4.12 -5.44 -16.35
N GLY A 66 3.60 -6.00 -17.45
CA GLY A 66 3.48 -5.31 -18.74
C GLY A 66 4.79 -5.07 -19.49
N LYS A 67 5.91 -5.65 -19.04
CA LYS A 67 7.24 -5.47 -19.65
C LYS A 67 7.72 -6.81 -20.25
N GLU A 68 7.24 -7.16 -21.42
CA GLU A 68 7.40 -8.49 -22.03
C GLU A 68 8.86 -8.95 -22.11
N SER A 69 9.76 -8.14 -22.66
CA SER A 69 11.19 -8.51 -22.80
C SER A 69 11.87 -8.71 -21.44
N LEU A 70 11.47 -7.94 -20.42
CA LEU A 70 11.98 -8.12 -19.06
C LEU A 70 11.45 -9.41 -18.43
N GLN A 71 10.18 -9.73 -18.67
CA GLN A 71 9.57 -10.98 -18.21
C GLN A 71 10.23 -12.19 -18.84
N GLU A 72 10.60 -12.13 -20.11
CA GLU A 72 11.36 -13.20 -20.79
C GLU A 72 12.73 -13.41 -20.15
N GLU A 73 13.51 -12.36 -19.96
CA GLU A 73 14.82 -12.48 -19.33
C GLU A 73 14.73 -12.95 -17.87
N PHE A 74 13.73 -12.46 -17.13
CA PHE A 74 13.46 -12.95 -15.79
C PHE A 74 13.14 -14.46 -15.80
N PHE A 75 12.28 -14.91 -16.71
CA PHE A 75 11.94 -16.33 -16.84
C PHE A 75 13.16 -17.21 -17.15
N HIS A 76 14.05 -16.75 -18.03
CA HIS A 76 15.30 -17.47 -18.33
C HIS A 76 16.26 -17.48 -17.14
N THR A 77 16.36 -16.36 -16.41
CA THR A 77 17.18 -16.26 -15.20
C THR A 77 16.64 -17.20 -14.12
N PHE A 78 15.33 -17.20 -13.90
CA PHE A 78 14.65 -18.07 -12.95
C PHE A 78 14.92 -19.57 -13.25
N ASN A 79 14.70 -19.99 -14.49
CA ASN A 79 14.94 -21.39 -14.89
C ASN A 79 16.43 -21.78 -14.72
N SER A 80 17.36 -20.92 -15.13
CA SER A 80 18.79 -21.20 -14.96
C SER A 80 19.21 -21.34 -13.50
N LEU A 81 18.61 -20.58 -12.59
CA LEU A 81 18.83 -20.70 -11.14
C LEU A 81 18.21 -21.99 -10.58
N MET A 82 17.00 -22.34 -11.02
CA MET A 82 16.34 -23.61 -10.64
C MET A 82 17.16 -24.82 -11.09
N ASP A 83 17.64 -24.83 -12.33
CA ASP A 83 18.45 -25.92 -12.90
C ASP A 83 19.78 -26.12 -12.13
N LYS A 84 20.30 -25.05 -11.52
CA LYS A 84 21.48 -25.09 -10.63
C LYS A 84 21.17 -25.51 -9.20
N GLY A 85 19.90 -25.68 -8.83
CA GLY A 85 19.50 -25.94 -7.46
C GLY A 85 19.61 -24.73 -6.52
N SER A 86 19.65 -23.49 -7.08
CA SER A 86 19.68 -22.27 -6.28
C SER A 86 18.38 -22.07 -5.51
N GLN A 87 18.45 -21.54 -4.28
CA GLN A 87 17.29 -21.10 -3.54
C GLN A 87 16.79 -19.78 -4.08
N ILE A 88 15.51 -19.73 -4.49
CA ILE A 88 14.86 -18.50 -5.00
C ILE A 88 13.82 -18.05 -4.00
N ILE A 89 13.86 -16.77 -3.60
CA ILE A 89 12.89 -16.11 -2.73
C ILE A 89 12.33 -14.90 -3.46
N ILE A 90 11.02 -14.81 -3.56
CA ILE A 90 10.35 -13.75 -4.32
C ILE A 90 9.28 -13.11 -3.46
N SER A 91 9.31 -11.78 -3.33
CA SER A 91 8.22 -11.04 -2.72
C SER A 91 7.27 -10.44 -3.78
N ALA A 92 6.00 -10.30 -3.41
CA ALA A 92 4.99 -9.67 -4.23
C ALA A 92 3.94 -8.97 -3.35
N ASP A 93 3.25 -7.97 -3.89
CA ASP A 93 2.13 -7.30 -3.22
C ASP A 93 0.82 -8.10 -3.26
N ARG A 94 0.79 -9.22 -4.01
CA ARG A 94 -0.38 -10.10 -4.19
C ARG A 94 0.03 -11.51 -4.60
N ALA A 95 -0.90 -12.45 -4.46
CA ALA A 95 -0.68 -13.85 -4.87
C ALA A 95 -0.27 -13.96 -6.34
N PRO A 96 0.57 -14.94 -6.74
CA PRO A 96 1.05 -15.12 -8.11
C PRO A 96 -0.08 -15.14 -9.17
N THR A 97 -1.21 -15.78 -8.84
CA THR A 97 -2.39 -15.86 -9.73
C THR A 97 -3.06 -14.50 -9.98
N LYS A 98 -2.88 -13.53 -9.08
CA LYS A 98 -3.46 -12.18 -9.15
C LYS A 98 -2.51 -11.13 -9.74
N LEU A 99 -1.33 -11.53 -10.22
CA LEU A 99 -0.39 -10.63 -10.88
C LEU A 99 -0.93 -10.24 -12.26
N ASP A 100 -1.30 -8.96 -12.43
CA ASP A 100 -1.82 -8.46 -13.69
C ASP A 100 -0.71 -8.29 -14.72
N ARG A 101 -0.99 -8.54 -16.02
CA ARG A 101 -0.05 -8.38 -17.14
C ARG A 101 1.30 -9.10 -16.95
N VAL A 102 1.29 -10.20 -16.22
CA VAL A 102 2.41 -11.13 -16.10
C VAL A 102 2.04 -12.40 -16.85
N GLN A 103 2.99 -12.93 -17.63
CA GLN A 103 2.78 -14.12 -18.46
C GLN A 103 2.45 -15.34 -17.59
N ASP A 104 1.52 -16.18 -18.06
CA ASP A 104 1.02 -17.32 -17.27
C ASP A 104 2.12 -18.36 -16.96
N ARG A 105 3.13 -18.50 -17.84
CA ARG A 105 4.29 -19.34 -17.57
C ARG A 105 5.09 -18.89 -16.34
N ILE A 106 5.19 -17.57 -16.09
CA ILE A 106 5.84 -17.01 -14.89
C ILE A 106 4.94 -17.25 -13.67
N LYS A 107 3.64 -16.93 -13.77
CA LYS A 107 2.68 -17.18 -12.68
C LYS A 107 2.69 -18.66 -12.24
N SER A 108 2.72 -19.57 -13.21
CA SER A 108 2.81 -21.00 -12.94
C SER A 108 4.08 -21.38 -12.20
N ARG A 109 5.24 -20.82 -12.58
CA ARG A 109 6.51 -21.05 -11.86
C ARG A 109 6.49 -20.49 -10.45
N LEU A 110 5.98 -19.28 -10.27
CA LEU A 110 5.84 -18.65 -8.94
C LEU A 110 4.88 -19.43 -8.05
N GLY A 111 3.78 -19.93 -8.61
CA GLY A 111 2.79 -20.72 -7.87
C GLY A 111 3.21 -22.17 -7.61
N GLY A 112 4.19 -22.70 -8.35
CA GLY A 112 4.71 -24.05 -8.17
C GLY A 112 5.65 -24.24 -6.97
N GLY A 113 6.06 -23.15 -6.32
CA GLY A 113 6.83 -23.14 -5.09
C GLY A 113 5.95 -23.01 -3.83
N LEU A 114 6.61 -22.80 -2.70
CA LEU A 114 5.90 -22.47 -1.44
C LEU A 114 5.43 -21.02 -1.49
N VAL A 115 4.12 -20.81 -1.52
CA VAL A 115 3.50 -19.47 -1.43
C VAL A 115 2.99 -19.26 -0.02
N VAL A 116 3.48 -18.20 0.63
CA VAL A 116 3.12 -17.85 2.02
C VAL A 116 2.59 -16.42 2.04
N ASP A 117 1.42 -16.22 2.63
CA ASP A 117 0.86 -14.90 2.85
C ASP A 117 1.44 -14.28 4.15
N ILE A 118 1.80 -13.01 4.09
CA ILE A 118 2.18 -12.22 5.26
C ILE A 118 0.98 -11.38 5.65
N GLU A 119 0.34 -11.77 6.76
CA GLU A 119 -0.83 -11.06 7.27
C GLU A 119 -0.45 -9.71 7.92
N ALA A 120 -1.46 -8.84 8.04
CA ALA A 120 -1.30 -7.60 8.78
C ALA A 120 -1.01 -7.90 10.26
N PRO A 121 -0.10 -7.17 10.92
CA PRO A 121 0.25 -7.42 12.31
C PRO A 121 -0.93 -7.11 13.24
N ASP A 122 -1.17 -7.99 14.20
CA ASP A 122 -2.06 -7.74 15.32
C ASP A 122 -1.48 -6.69 16.30
N LEU A 123 -2.25 -6.31 17.31
CA LEU A 123 -1.84 -5.30 18.28
C LEU A 123 -0.57 -5.71 19.04
N ASP A 124 -0.49 -6.95 19.47
CA ASP A 124 0.65 -7.47 20.26
C ASP A 124 1.93 -7.47 19.43
N LEU A 125 1.85 -7.87 18.18
CA LEU A 125 2.99 -7.84 17.25
C LEU A 125 3.43 -6.40 16.96
N LYS A 126 2.48 -5.45 16.78
CA LYS A 126 2.81 -4.03 16.63
C LYS A 126 3.57 -3.49 17.84
N ILE A 127 3.14 -3.81 19.06
CA ILE A 127 3.82 -3.40 20.30
C ILE A 127 5.25 -3.96 20.34
N LYS A 128 5.42 -5.26 20.02
CA LYS A 128 6.74 -5.90 19.97
C LYS A 128 7.65 -5.22 18.93
N ILE A 129 7.12 -4.90 17.73
CA ILE A 129 7.86 -4.20 16.67
C ILE A 129 8.31 -2.81 17.16
N ILE A 130 7.42 -2.05 17.81
CA ILE A 130 7.75 -0.73 18.36
C ILE A 130 8.88 -0.86 19.39
N LYS A 131 8.76 -1.76 20.37
CA LYS A 131 9.76 -1.95 21.41
C LYS A 131 11.13 -2.32 20.82
N LYS A 132 11.15 -3.29 19.90
CA LYS A 132 12.37 -3.68 19.21
C LYS A 132 12.99 -2.53 18.42
N LYS A 133 12.17 -1.73 17.76
CA LYS A 133 12.67 -0.58 16.99
C LYS A 133 13.25 0.51 17.87
N ILE A 134 12.68 0.74 19.06
CA ILE A 134 13.24 1.65 20.07
C ILE A 134 14.63 1.15 20.51
N GLU A 135 14.77 -0.15 20.84
CA GLU A 135 16.05 -0.77 21.21
C GLU A 135 17.10 -0.61 20.11
N GLU A 136 16.75 -0.86 18.85
CA GLU A 136 17.64 -0.64 17.70
C GLU A 136 18.13 0.80 17.62
N ILE A 137 17.22 1.77 17.77
CA ILE A 137 17.55 3.19 17.73
C ILE A 137 18.44 3.60 18.91
N GLN A 138 18.13 3.12 20.13
CA GLN A 138 18.95 3.35 21.32
C GLN A 138 20.38 2.85 21.14
N ASN A 139 20.54 1.62 20.62
CA ASN A 139 21.85 1.01 20.37
C ASN A 139 22.63 1.77 19.29
N GLN A 140 21.95 2.21 18.22
CA GLN A 140 22.57 2.90 17.09
C GLN A 140 23.08 4.31 17.46
N PHE A 141 22.28 5.05 18.23
CA PHE A 141 22.59 6.45 18.55
C PHE A 141 23.14 6.67 19.94
N LYS A 142 23.24 5.58 20.77
CA LYS A 142 23.63 5.61 22.19
C LYS A 142 22.82 6.63 23.01
N GLU A 143 21.55 6.79 22.68
CA GLU A 143 20.63 7.71 23.30
C GLU A 143 19.62 6.95 24.17
N ASN A 144 19.26 7.48 25.32
CA ASN A 144 18.22 6.92 26.17
C ASN A 144 16.85 7.47 25.73
N ILE A 145 16.14 6.76 24.84
CA ILE A 145 14.78 7.08 24.42
C ILE A 145 13.82 6.33 25.30
N SER A 146 13.09 7.04 26.17
CA SER A 146 12.07 6.44 27.02
C SER A 146 10.68 6.87 26.53
N LEU A 147 9.92 5.92 25.99
CA LEU A 147 8.49 6.05 25.76
C LEU A 147 7.76 5.15 26.75
N ASN A 148 6.74 5.69 27.43
CA ASN A 148 5.93 4.90 28.34
C ASN A 148 5.02 3.91 27.60
N ASP A 149 4.59 2.84 28.26
CA ASP A 149 3.76 1.80 27.64
C ASP A 149 2.40 2.35 27.16
N GLU A 150 1.86 3.41 27.76
CA GLU A 150 0.62 4.06 27.29
C GLU A 150 0.80 4.70 25.90
N VAL A 151 1.92 5.36 25.67
CA VAL A 151 2.27 5.95 24.35
C VAL A 151 2.52 4.84 23.32
N ILE A 152 3.21 3.78 23.70
CA ILE A 152 3.45 2.62 22.82
C ILE A 152 2.11 1.98 22.40
N ASN A 153 1.22 1.72 23.37
CA ASN A 153 -0.11 1.18 23.09
C ASN A 153 -0.95 2.11 22.21
N PHE A 154 -0.89 3.42 22.46
CA PHE A 154 -1.57 4.40 21.64
C PHE A 154 -1.07 4.39 20.19
N ILE A 155 0.25 4.41 19.95
CA ILE A 155 0.84 4.33 18.61
C ILE A 155 0.41 3.04 17.91
N ALA A 156 0.46 1.91 18.60
CA ALA A 156 0.10 0.60 18.06
C ALA A 156 -1.39 0.51 17.67
N SER A 157 -2.29 1.08 18.48
CA SER A 157 -3.74 1.06 18.24
C SER A 157 -4.18 2.00 17.11
N GLU A 158 -3.56 3.19 17.02
CA GLU A 158 -3.92 4.18 16.00
C GLU A 158 -3.34 3.85 14.61
N SER A 159 -2.25 3.11 14.53
CA SER A 159 -1.66 2.67 13.25
C SER A 159 -2.46 1.51 12.65
N LYS A 160 -3.36 1.83 11.72
CA LYS A 160 -4.36 0.87 11.23
C LYS A 160 -3.86 -0.12 10.18
N THR A 161 -2.88 0.22 9.33
CA THR A 161 -2.74 -0.46 8.04
C THR A 161 -1.43 -1.21 7.78
N ASN A 162 -0.28 -0.67 8.14
CA ASN A 162 0.98 -1.33 7.79
C ASN A 162 2.16 -0.95 8.73
N ILE A 163 3.18 -1.80 8.71
CA ILE A 163 4.38 -1.62 9.55
C ILE A 163 5.17 -0.36 9.15
N ARG A 164 5.21 0.01 7.86
CA ARG A 164 5.93 1.21 7.41
C ARG A 164 5.32 2.48 8.02
N GLU A 165 4.00 2.55 8.06
CA GLU A 165 3.27 3.64 8.69
C GLU A 165 3.50 3.66 10.20
N LEU A 166 3.41 2.51 10.86
CA LEU A 166 3.70 2.34 12.28
C LEU A 166 5.08 2.89 12.65
N ILE A 167 6.11 2.51 11.87
CA ILE A 167 7.48 2.99 12.06
C ILE A 167 7.60 4.49 11.74
N GLY A 168 6.91 4.98 10.72
CA GLY A 168 6.86 6.41 10.39
C GLY A 168 6.28 7.26 11.53
N VAL A 169 5.19 6.80 12.13
CA VAL A 169 4.57 7.42 13.31
C VAL A 169 5.54 7.39 14.50
N LEU A 170 6.14 6.23 14.80
CA LEU A 170 7.12 6.07 15.87
C LEU A 170 8.31 7.03 15.69
N ASN A 171 8.91 7.07 14.51
CA ASN A 171 10.04 7.95 14.21
C ASN A 171 9.69 9.43 14.43
N ARG A 172 8.47 9.84 14.07
CA ARG A 172 8.01 11.23 14.28
C ARG A 172 7.87 11.55 15.78
N VAL A 173 7.32 10.62 16.56
CA VAL A 173 7.20 10.77 18.02
C VAL A 173 8.59 10.85 18.67
N ILE A 174 9.52 9.98 18.28
CA ILE A 174 10.90 10.00 18.78
C ILE A 174 11.61 11.29 18.41
N ALA A 175 11.50 11.76 17.16
CA ALA A 175 12.10 13.01 16.74
C ALA A 175 11.58 14.21 17.56
N PHE A 176 10.28 14.24 17.84
CA PHE A 176 9.68 15.31 18.65
C PHE A 176 10.16 15.24 20.11
N SER A 177 10.24 14.03 20.70
CA SER A 177 10.79 13.82 22.05
C SER A 177 12.23 14.33 22.16
N ARG A 178 13.05 14.07 21.16
CA ARG A 178 14.45 14.55 21.08
C ARG A 178 14.55 16.07 21.04
N VAL A 179 13.76 16.72 20.17
CA VAL A 179 13.80 18.18 20.01
C VAL A 179 13.39 18.90 21.30
N HIS A 180 12.41 18.36 22.01
CA HIS A 180 11.86 19.01 23.21
C HIS A 180 12.46 18.48 24.52
N ASN A 181 13.35 17.50 24.44
CA ASN A 181 13.99 16.86 25.60
C ASN A 181 13.02 16.46 26.71
N LYS A 182 11.84 15.95 26.33
CA LYS A 182 10.69 15.70 27.21
C LYS A 182 10.14 14.28 26.97
N SER A 183 9.77 13.62 28.08
CA SER A 183 8.94 12.41 27.98
C SER A 183 7.54 12.80 27.50
N LEU A 184 7.06 12.15 26.44
CA LEU A 184 5.77 12.47 25.80
C LEU A 184 4.62 11.75 26.48
N THR A 185 3.50 12.49 26.62
CA THR A 185 2.21 11.94 27.03
C THR A 185 1.40 11.51 25.79
N VAL A 186 0.34 10.71 26.00
CA VAL A 186 -0.61 10.36 24.93
C VAL A 186 -1.25 11.62 24.29
N SER A 187 -1.49 12.66 25.11
CA SER A 187 -2.03 13.95 24.61
C SER A 187 -1.05 14.66 23.68
N ASP A 188 0.24 14.67 24.01
CA ASP A 188 1.27 15.22 23.14
C ASP A 188 1.33 14.45 21.82
N CYS A 189 1.29 13.11 21.87
CA CYS A 189 1.28 12.26 20.68
C CYS A 189 0.06 12.52 19.79
N LYS A 190 -1.14 12.68 20.34
CA LYS A 190 -2.34 13.06 19.59
C LYS A 190 -2.15 14.36 18.81
N ASN A 191 -1.55 15.36 19.43
CA ASN A 191 -1.28 16.65 18.79
C ASN A 191 -0.22 16.55 17.69
N ILE A 192 0.90 15.84 17.95
CA ILE A 192 1.99 15.61 16.99
C ILE A 192 1.51 14.85 15.75
N LEU A 193 0.62 13.89 15.96
CA LEU A 193 0.18 12.96 14.93
C LEU A 193 -1.15 13.37 14.27
N LYS A 194 -1.76 14.46 14.72
CA LYS A 194 -3.05 14.95 14.20
C LYS A 194 -3.06 15.08 12.69
N ASP A 195 -2.00 15.62 12.10
CA ASP A 195 -1.90 15.79 10.65
C ASP A 195 -1.70 14.45 9.92
N VAL A 196 -0.94 13.52 10.52
CA VAL A 196 -0.73 12.17 9.97
C VAL A 196 -2.04 11.40 9.98
N PHE A 197 -2.73 11.38 11.12
CA PHE A 197 -4.01 10.67 11.24
C PHE A 197 -5.12 11.33 10.41
N ASN A 198 -5.10 12.66 10.25
CA ASN A 198 -6.03 13.34 9.35
C ASN A 198 -5.72 13.03 7.86
N GLN A 199 -4.47 12.84 7.47
CA GLN A 199 -4.11 12.40 6.11
C GLN A 199 -4.53 10.95 5.85
N ILE A 200 -4.46 10.06 6.84
CA ILE A 200 -4.93 8.67 6.78
C ILE A 200 -6.47 8.63 6.68
N ARG A 201 -7.16 9.63 7.22
CA ARG A 201 -8.61 9.82 7.15
C ARG A 201 -9.09 10.47 5.86
N VAL A 202 -8.24 10.57 4.83
CA VAL A 202 -8.67 11.12 3.53
C VAL A 202 -9.72 10.20 2.91
N ILE A 203 -10.94 10.67 2.92
CA ILE A 203 -12.04 10.03 2.21
C ILE A 203 -11.78 10.14 0.72
N THR A 204 -11.58 9.01 0.06
CA THR A 204 -11.36 8.94 -1.39
C THR A 204 -12.66 8.70 -2.14
N VAL A 205 -12.69 9.06 -3.44
CA VAL A 205 -13.85 8.78 -4.30
C VAL A 205 -14.15 7.27 -4.34
N ASP A 206 -13.10 6.44 -4.42
CA ASP A 206 -13.25 4.97 -4.47
C ASP A 206 -13.87 4.42 -3.18
N LYS A 207 -13.47 4.96 -2.03
CA LYS A 207 -14.07 4.59 -0.74
C LYS A 207 -15.54 4.99 -0.67
N ILE A 208 -15.89 6.20 -1.14
CA ILE A 208 -17.29 6.64 -1.21
C ILE A 208 -18.11 5.71 -2.11
N GLN A 209 -17.57 5.31 -3.26
CA GLN A 209 -18.23 4.38 -4.17
C GLN A 209 -18.50 3.03 -3.50
N ASN A 210 -17.52 2.46 -2.80
CA ASN A 210 -17.67 1.20 -2.08
C ASN A 210 -18.72 1.28 -0.96
N VAL A 211 -18.63 2.31 -0.10
CA VAL A 211 -19.57 2.48 1.02
C VAL A 211 -21.00 2.69 0.52
N VAL A 212 -21.19 3.52 -0.51
CA VAL A 212 -22.53 3.75 -1.10
C VAL A 212 -23.04 2.49 -1.80
N SER A 213 -22.20 1.73 -2.50
CA SER A 213 -22.57 0.45 -3.10
C SER A 213 -23.08 -0.53 -2.07
N ASN A 214 -22.35 -0.70 -0.98
CA ASN A 214 -22.70 -1.60 0.11
C ASN A 214 -23.98 -1.13 0.82
N PHE A 215 -24.13 0.17 1.07
CA PHE A 215 -25.32 0.73 1.74
C PHE A 215 -26.60 0.48 0.95
N PHE A 216 -26.56 0.59 -0.38
CA PHE A 216 -27.71 0.32 -1.25
C PHE A 216 -27.77 -1.12 -1.79
N ASN A 217 -26.87 -2.00 -1.33
CA ASN A 217 -26.77 -3.40 -1.78
C ASN A 217 -26.72 -3.54 -3.31
N ILE A 218 -25.90 -2.74 -3.97
CA ILE A 218 -25.67 -2.79 -5.42
C ILE A 218 -24.20 -3.16 -5.70
N ALA A 219 -23.96 -3.86 -6.81
CA ALA A 219 -22.60 -4.18 -7.21
C ALA A 219 -21.83 -2.89 -7.60
N LEU A 220 -20.57 -2.76 -7.19
CA LEU A 220 -19.74 -1.63 -7.57
C LEU A 220 -19.61 -1.50 -9.08
N SER A 221 -19.52 -2.62 -9.82
CA SER A 221 -19.52 -2.66 -11.27
C SER A 221 -20.76 -2.02 -11.89
N ASP A 222 -21.94 -2.21 -11.28
CA ASP A 222 -23.19 -1.60 -11.74
C ASP A 222 -23.22 -0.09 -11.44
N MET A 223 -22.74 0.32 -10.27
CA MET A 223 -22.59 1.75 -9.96
C MET A 223 -21.66 2.45 -10.97
N LEU A 224 -20.59 1.80 -11.37
CA LEU A 224 -19.59 2.32 -12.33
C LEU A 224 -19.96 2.03 -13.80
N SER A 225 -21.11 1.41 -14.06
CA SER A 225 -21.58 1.14 -15.42
C SER A 225 -22.15 2.39 -16.11
N GLN A 226 -22.25 2.36 -17.43
CA GLN A 226 -22.95 3.41 -18.22
C GLN A 226 -24.48 3.29 -18.14
N ARG A 227 -25.02 2.20 -17.57
CA ARG A 227 -26.46 1.93 -17.47
C ARG A 227 -27.19 3.08 -16.74
N ARG A 228 -28.37 3.45 -17.27
CA ARG A 228 -29.21 4.55 -16.74
C ARG A 228 -30.47 4.02 -16.03
N SER A 229 -30.43 2.82 -15.46
CA SER A 229 -31.57 2.25 -14.74
C SER A 229 -31.89 3.05 -13.46
N ARG A 230 -33.20 3.16 -13.14
CA ARG A 230 -33.67 3.92 -11.97
C ARG A 230 -33.03 3.47 -10.66
N PRO A 231 -32.87 2.15 -10.35
CA PRO A 231 -32.27 1.70 -9.10
C PRO A 231 -30.82 2.15 -8.91
N LEU A 232 -30.07 2.34 -10.01
CA LEU A 232 -28.66 2.72 -9.96
C LEU A 232 -28.44 4.25 -10.01
N ALA A 233 -29.44 4.99 -10.50
CA ALA A 233 -29.30 6.43 -10.70
C ALA A 233 -29.16 7.19 -9.37
N ARG A 234 -29.99 6.86 -8.39
CA ARG A 234 -30.01 7.55 -7.10
C ARG A 234 -28.76 7.28 -6.26
N PRO A 235 -28.34 6.02 -6.03
CA PRO A 235 -27.06 5.72 -5.35
C PRO A 235 -25.87 6.41 -6.02
N ARG A 236 -25.78 6.40 -7.33
CA ARG A 236 -24.73 7.06 -8.08
C ARG A 236 -24.70 8.57 -7.87
N GLN A 237 -25.89 9.23 -7.88
CA GLN A 237 -26.00 10.66 -7.60
C GLN A 237 -25.53 10.98 -6.17
N ILE A 238 -25.90 10.16 -5.18
CA ILE A 238 -25.45 10.31 -3.80
C ILE A 238 -23.92 10.18 -3.72
N ALA A 239 -23.35 9.16 -4.37
CA ALA A 239 -21.89 8.96 -4.38
C ALA A 239 -21.15 10.14 -5.03
N MET A 240 -21.65 10.69 -6.16
CA MET A 240 -21.10 11.90 -6.79
C MET A 240 -21.20 13.13 -5.88
N TYR A 241 -22.35 13.31 -5.21
CA TYR A 241 -22.57 14.38 -4.26
C TYR A 241 -21.60 14.31 -3.08
N LEU A 242 -21.46 13.14 -2.45
CA LEU A 242 -20.53 12.92 -1.35
C LEU A 242 -19.09 13.10 -1.80
N SER A 243 -18.72 12.62 -3.00
CA SER A 243 -17.39 12.84 -3.59
C SER A 243 -17.07 14.33 -3.72
N LYS A 244 -18.02 15.15 -4.15
CA LYS A 244 -17.82 16.61 -4.24
C LYS A 244 -17.74 17.28 -2.87
N LYS A 245 -18.50 16.82 -1.88
CA LYS A 245 -18.57 17.42 -0.54
C LYS A 245 -17.44 16.98 0.40
N MET A 246 -16.93 15.75 0.23
CA MET A 246 -15.99 15.13 1.18
C MET A 246 -14.59 14.93 0.58
N THR A 247 -14.36 15.29 -0.68
CA THR A 247 -13.03 15.25 -1.31
C THR A 247 -12.68 16.58 -1.97
N SER A 248 -11.39 16.82 -2.16
CA SER A 248 -10.88 18.00 -2.87
C SER A 248 -10.89 17.84 -4.40
N ARG A 249 -11.48 16.74 -4.94
CA ARG A 249 -11.46 16.45 -6.36
C ARG A 249 -12.34 17.41 -7.17
N SER A 250 -11.86 17.76 -8.36
CA SER A 250 -12.62 18.58 -9.31
C SER A 250 -13.79 17.78 -9.92
N LEU A 251 -14.81 18.48 -10.41
CA LEU A 251 -15.97 17.85 -11.06
C LEU A 251 -15.59 16.94 -12.25
N PRO A 252 -14.64 17.32 -13.13
CA PRO A 252 -14.17 16.42 -14.19
C PRO A 252 -13.45 15.17 -13.65
N GLU A 253 -12.66 15.28 -12.59
CA GLU A 253 -12.00 14.13 -11.97
C GLU A 253 -13.01 13.16 -11.36
N ILE A 254 -14.04 13.69 -10.69
CA ILE A 254 -15.15 12.86 -10.17
C ILE A 254 -15.85 12.16 -11.35
N GLY A 255 -16.21 12.88 -12.41
CA GLY A 255 -16.86 12.31 -13.58
C GLY A 255 -16.08 11.16 -14.20
N ARG A 256 -14.76 11.30 -14.33
CA ARG A 256 -13.87 10.23 -14.83
C ARG A 256 -13.94 8.95 -14.00
N ARG A 257 -14.05 9.08 -12.68
CA ARG A 257 -14.16 7.91 -11.77
C ARG A 257 -15.55 7.26 -11.75
N PHE A 258 -16.55 7.89 -12.37
CA PHE A 258 -17.90 7.35 -12.56
C PHE A 258 -18.18 6.99 -14.03
N ALA A 259 -17.39 6.09 -14.60
CA ALA A 259 -17.50 5.59 -15.99
C ALA A 259 -17.31 6.70 -17.05
N ASN A 260 -16.35 7.60 -16.86
CA ASN A 260 -16.04 8.74 -17.75
C ASN A 260 -17.27 9.63 -18.03
N ARG A 261 -18.08 9.87 -17.02
CA ARG A 261 -19.24 10.77 -17.15
C ARG A 261 -18.78 12.22 -17.22
N ASP A 262 -19.50 12.99 -18.02
CA ASP A 262 -19.26 14.42 -18.13
C ASP A 262 -19.45 15.16 -16.80
N HIS A 263 -18.69 16.23 -16.58
CA HIS A 263 -18.77 17.05 -15.39
C HIS A 263 -20.17 17.65 -15.17
N THR A 264 -20.94 17.90 -16.24
CA THR A 264 -22.33 18.36 -16.15
C THR A 264 -23.23 17.34 -15.45
N THR A 265 -22.98 16.05 -15.65
CA THR A 265 -23.68 14.97 -14.94
C THR A 265 -23.40 15.05 -13.43
N VAL A 266 -22.17 15.36 -13.05
CA VAL A 266 -21.80 15.51 -11.62
C VAL A 266 -22.46 16.77 -11.04
N ILE A 267 -22.46 17.89 -11.77
CA ILE A 267 -23.17 19.12 -11.37
C ILE A 267 -24.65 18.84 -11.13
N HIS A 268 -25.29 18.15 -12.07
CA HIS A 268 -26.71 17.79 -11.95
C HIS A 268 -26.97 16.89 -10.74
N ALA A 269 -26.11 15.89 -10.51
CA ALA A 269 -26.20 15.00 -9.35
C ALA A 269 -26.08 15.81 -8.04
N VAL A 270 -25.11 16.71 -7.94
CA VAL A 270 -24.92 17.55 -6.75
C VAL A 270 -26.14 18.42 -6.50
N LYS A 271 -26.64 19.14 -7.52
CA LYS A 271 -27.83 20.01 -7.39
C LYS A 271 -29.07 19.19 -6.96
N THR A 272 -29.27 18.04 -7.60
CA THR A 272 -30.43 17.18 -7.32
C THR A 272 -30.42 16.65 -5.88
N ILE A 273 -29.27 16.14 -5.42
CA ILE A 273 -29.17 15.58 -4.08
C ILE A 273 -29.22 16.68 -2.99
N THR A 274 -28.64 17.86 -3.25
CA THR A 274 -28.75 18.99 -2.34
C THR A 274 -30.23 19.36 -2.14
N ARG A 275 -31.00 19.56 -3.22
CA ARG A 275 -32.43 19.85 -3.13
C ARG A 275 -33.22 18.76 -2.39
N LEU A 276 -32.97 17.49 -2.70
CA LEU A 276 -33.67 16.39 -2.08
C LEU A 276 -33.30 16.23 -0.59
N SER A 277 -32.08 16.50 -0.20
CA SER A 277 -31.69 16.47 1.22
C SER A 277 -32.33 17.57 2.07
N GLU A 278 -32.87 18.60 1.43
CA GLU A 278 -33.63 19.69 2.09
C GLU A 278 -35.14 19.38 2.16
N GLN A 279 -35.67 18.58 1.24
CA GLN A 279 -37.11 18.33 1.07
C GLN A 279 -37.55 16.94 1.58
N ASP A 280 -36.62 16.02 1.78
CA ASP A 280 -36.89 14.62 2.10
C ASP A 280 -36.04 14.18 3.31
N ASP A 281 -36.71 13.97 4.43
CA ASP A 281 -36.05 13.55 5.69
C ASP A 281 -35.42 12.17 5.59
N GLU A 282 -35.96 11.25 4.79
CA GLU A 282 -35.40 9.92 4.57
C GLU A 282 -34.07 10.04 3.79
N MET A 283 -34.05 10.86 2.75
CA MET A 283 -32.84 11.15 2.01
C MET A 283 -31.74 11.76 2.89
N LYS A 284 -32.09 12.72 3.73
CA LYS A 284 -31.19 13.35 4.68
C LYS A 284 -30.62 12.35 5.67
N LYS A 285 -31.46 11.45 6.17
CA LYS A 285 -31.08 10.36 7.09
C LYS A 285 -30.08 9.39 6.45
N ASN A 286 -30.37 8.94 5.22
CA ASN A 286 -29.49 8.07 4.45
C ASN A 286 -28.11 8.71 4.21
N ILE A 287 -28.07 9.98 3.79
CA ILE A 287 -26.80 10.71 3.58
C ILE A 287 -26.02 10.81 4.88
N ASN A 288 -26.67 11.07 6.01
CA ASN A 288 -25.99 11.18 7.31
C ASN A 288 -25.46 9.82 7.79
N GLN A 289 -26.18 8.73 7.57
CA GLN A 289 -25.72 7.37 7.85
C GLN A 289 -24.48 7.02 7.02
N ILE A 290 -24.53 7.28 5.70
CA ILE A 290 -23.39 7.03 4.82
C ILE A 290 -22.16 7.88 5.24
N LYS A 291 -22.37 9.15 5.65
CA LYS A 291 -21.28 9.98 6.18
C LYS A 291 -20.69 9.39 7.47
N GLY A 292 -21.52 8.87 8.36
CA GLY A 292 -21.07 8.17 9.58
C GLY A 292 -20.20 6.95 9.22
N LEU A 293 -20.68 6.08 8.33
CA LEU A 293 -19.93 4.91 7.87
C LEU A 293 -18.59 5.27 7.19
N LEU A 294 -18.56 6.39 6.44
CA LEU A 294 -17.33 6.88 5.83
C LEU A 294 -16.31 7.39 6.86
N GLN A 295 -16.77 7.90 8.00
CA GLN A 295 -15.93 8.39 9.10
C GLN A 295 -15.47 7.28 10.03
N GLU A 296 -16.32 6.28 10.29
CA GLU A 296 -15.98 5.12 11.14
C GLU A 296 -15.00 4.16 10.49
N GLN A 297 -15.09 3.99 9.17
CA GLN A 297 -14.18 3.14 8.39
C GLN A 297 -12.93 3.89 7.91
N SER A 298 -12.70 5.12 8.40
CA SER A 298 -11.55 5.95 8.00
C SER A 298 -10.38 5.84 8.95
#